data_85a8cace63f450526644370d3ddb1e4c
#
_entry.id   85a8cace63f450526644370d3ddb1e4c
#
_cell.length_a   1.000
_cell.length_b   1.000
_cell.length_c   1.000
_cell.angle_alpha   90.00
_cell.angle_beta   90.00
_cell.angle_gamma   90.00
#
_symmetry.space_group_name_H-M   'P 1'
#
loop_
_entity.id
_entity.type
_entity.pdbx_description
1 polymer ?
#
loop_
_entity_poly.entity_id
_entity_poly.type
_entity_poly.pdbx_seq_one_letter_code
_entity_poly.pdbx_strand_id
1 'polypeptide(L)'
;PYIYTTSQPPALACATLKSLELLRSEHWRREHLATLIRQFRQGAEQIGLQLMDSFTPIQPILVGDSARAVRLSQMLRERGVMVSAIRPPTVPAGSARLRVTLSAAHSEAQVQLLLSALADCFSELQAEPSHA
;
A
#
# COMPACT_ATOMS: atom_id res chain seq x y z
N PRO A 1 -40.68 10.28 -15.00
CA PRO A 1 -39.97 10.31 -13.71
C PRO A 1 -38.71 9.48 -13.72
N TYR A 2 -38.70 8.31 -14.39
CA TYR A 2 -37.52 7.42 -14.46
C TYR A 2 -36.33 8.00 -15.22
N ILE A 3 -36.54 8.88 -16.17
CA ILE A 3 -35.48 9.48 -17.02
C ILE A 3 -34.57 10.42 -16.23
N TYR A 4 -35.08 11.02 -15.16
CA TYR A 4 -34.39 12.06 -14.39
C TYR A 4 -34.01 11.61 -12.99
N THR A 5 -34.06 10.30 -12.69
CA THR A 5 -33.65 9.78 -11.37
C THR A 5 -32.16 9.51 -11.31
N THR A 6 -31.54 9.94 -10.24
CA THR A 6 -30.16 9.58 -9.85
C THR A 6 -30.15 8.47 -8.82
N SER A 7 -31.24 7.74 -8.65
CA SER A 7 -31.37 6.66 -7.67
C SER A 7 -30.38 5.54 -7.96
N GLN A 8 -29.72 5.06 -6.90
CA GLN A 8 -28.82 3.92 -6.97
C GLN A 8 -29.60 2.64 -7.29
N PRO A 9 -29.02 1.72 -8.09
CA PRO A 9 -29.61 0.40 -8.29
C PRO A 9 -29.83 -0.32 -6.95
N PRO A 10 -30.97 -1.04 -6.77
CA PRO A 10 -31.28 -1.74 -5.53
C PRO A 10 -30.17 -2.69 -5.06
N ALA A 11 -29.48 -3.35 -5.99
CA ALA A 11 -28.35 -4.22 -5.67
C ALA A 11 -27.20 -3.49 -4.97
N LEU A 12 -26.89 -2.26 -5.38
CA LEU A 12 -25.87 -1.42 -4.71
C LEU A 12 -26.32 -1.00 -3.32
N ALA A 13 -27.61 -0.67 -3.14
CA ALA A 13 -28.15 -0.34 -1.83
C ALA A 13 -28.06 -1.54 -0.87
N CYS A 14 -28.44 -2.75 -1.33
CA CYS A 14 -28.30 -3.98 -0.55
C CYS A 14 -26.84 -4.29 -0.19
N ALA A 15 -25.90 -4.15 -1.13
CA ALA A 15 -24.48 -4.36 -0.89
C ALA A 15 -23.93 -3.36 0.15
N THR A 16 -24.37 -2.09 0.07
CA THR A 16 -23.98 -1.06 1.03
C THR A 16 -24.51 -1.36 2.44
N LEU A 17 -25.78 -1.76 2.55
CA LEU A 17 -26.37 -2.17 3.83
C LEU A 17 -25.60 -3.33 4.43
N LYS A 18 -25.26 -4.36 3.63
CA LYS A 18 -24.48 -5.51 4.09
C LYS A 18 -23.06 -5.10 4.54
N SER A 19 -22.43 -4.21 3.82
CA SER A 19 -21.13 -3.65 4.22
C SER A 19 -21.19 -2.93 5.58
N LEU A 20 -22.26 -2.17 5.83
CA LEU A 20 -22.49 -1.49 7.11
C LEU A 20 -22.74 -2.46 8.26
N GLU A 21 -23.47 -3.55 8.02
CA GLU A 21 -23.65 -4.63 9.00
C GLU A 21 -22.31 -5.26 9.39
N LEU A 22 -21.48 -5.62 8.39
CA LEU A 22 -20.13 -6.18 8.61
C LEU A 22 -19.24 -5.20 9.37
N LEU A 23 -19.28 -3.91 9.01
CA LEU A 23 -18.52 -2.87 9.70
C LEU A 23 -18.88 -2.78 11.20
N ARG A 24 -20.15 -3.00 11.54
CA ARG A 24 -20.65 -2.96 12.93
C ARG A 24 -20.35 -4.24 13.73
N SER A 25 -20.37 -5.40 13.06
CA SER A 25 -20.25 -6.71 13.73
C SER A 25 -18.81 -7.22 13.75
N GLU A 26 -17.98 -6.91 12.75
CA GLU A 26 -16.65 -7.49 12.59
C GLU A 26 -15.54 -6.51 13.00
N HIS A 27 -15.51 -6.13 14.28
CA HIS A 27 -14.50 -5.22 14.84
C HIS A 27 -13.08 -5.77 14.71
N TRP A 28 -12.93 -7.09 14.75
CA TRP A 28 -11.66 -7.79 14.63
C TRP A 28 -10.89 -7.40 13.36
N ARG A 29 -11.58 -7.06 12.26
CA ARG A 29 -10.91 -6.64 11.01
C ARG A 29 -10.10 -5.37 11.20
N ARG A 30 -10.63 -4.40 11.95
CA ARG A 30 -9.92 -3.14 12.22
C ARG A 30 -8.75 -3.36 13.16
N GLU A 31 -8.91 -4.20 14.17
CA GLU A 31 -7.85 -4.55 15.12
C GLU A 31 -6.72 -5.30 14.43
N HIS A 32 -7.06 -6.29 13.60
CA HIS A 32 -6.10 -7.02 12.79
C HIS A 32 -5.35 -6.09 11.83
N LEU A 33 -6.05 -5.23 11.09
CA LEU A 33 -5.44 -4.27 10.19
C LEU A 33 -4.50 -3.31 10.93
N ALA A 34 -4.89 -2.81 12.10
CA ALA A 34 -4.03 -1.98 12.93
C ALA A 34 -2.75 -2.72 13.37
N THR A 35 -2.85 -4.02 13.65
CA THR A 35 -1.70 -4.88 13.96
C THR A 35 -0.77 -5.02 12.74
N LEU A 36 -1.31 -5.28 11.55
CA LEU A 36 -0.53 -5.37 10.32
C LEU A 36 0.18 -4.05 9.98
N ILE A 37 -0.48 -2.90 10.20
CA ILE A 37 0.13 -1.58 10.01
C ILE A 37 1.30 -1.39 10.96
N ARG A 38 1.14 -1.70 12.25
CA ARG A 38 2.24 -1.60 13.23
C ARG A 38 3.40 -2.51 12.86
N GLN A 39 3.14 -3.77 12.51
CA GLN A 39 4.15 -4.72 12.07
C GLN A 39 4.92 -4.21 10.87
N PHE A 40 4.21 -3.72 9.84
CA PHE A 40 4.83 -3.16 8.65
C PHE A 40 5.71 -1.96 8.98
N ARG A 41 5.22 -0.98 9.76
CA ARG A 41 5.98 0.22 10.12
C ARG A 41 7.25 -0.11 10.90
N GLN A 42 7.13 -0.97 11.91
CA GLN A 42 8.29 -1.42 12.71
C GLN A 42 9.34 -2.14 11.84
N GLY A 43 8.91 -3.06 10.97
CA GLY A 43 9.81 -3.75 10.07
C GLY A 43 10.45 -2.82 9.03
N ALA A 44 9.69 -1.89 8.47
CA ALA A 44 10.20 -0.91 7.52
C ALA A 44 11.24 0.05 8.14
N GLU A 45 11.04 0.47 9.38
CA GLU A 45 12.02 1.27 10.15
C GLU A 45 13.30 0.48 10.42
N GLN A 46 13.19 -0.81 10.78
CA GLN A 46 14.36 -1.68 11.04
C GLN A 46 15.25 -1.87 9.81
N ILE A 47 14.66 -1.92 8.62
CA ILE A 47 15.40 -2.02 7.35
C ILE A 47 15.76 -0.64 6.76
N GLY A 48 15.53 0.44 7.50
CA GLY A 48 15.96 1.79 7.14
C GLY A 48 15.13 2.48 6.04
N LEU A 49 13.88 2.04 5.81
CA LEU A 49 13.00 2.70 4.84
C LEU A 49 12.46 4.02 5.36
N GLN A 50 12.43 5.03 4.50
CA GLN A 50 11.88 6.34 4.83
C GLN A 50 10.36 6.34 4.67
N LEU A 51 9.63 6.09 5.76
CA LEU A 51 8.17 6.14 5.78
C LEU A 51 7.66 7.57 5.89
N MET A 52 6.61 7.87 5.16
CA MET A 52 5.82 9.06 5.41
C MET A 52 4.87 8.82 6.60
N ASP A 53 4.44 9.91 7.24
CA ASP A 53 3.47 9.81 8.31
C ASP A 53 2.11 9.34 7.77
N SER A 54 1.62 8.22 8.32
CA SER A 54 0.31 7.66 7.99
C SER A 54 -0.14 6.67 9.07
N PHE A 55 -1.34 6.86 9.55
CA PHE A 55 -2.06 5.92 10.43
C PHE A 55 -3.13 5.10 9.69
N THR A 56 -3.22 5.28 8.36
CA THR A 56 -4.21 4.62 7.50
C THR A 56 -3.66 3.30 6.93
N PRO A 57 -4.49 2.46 6.28
CA PRO A 57 -4.02 1.28 5.55
C PRO A 57 -3.03 1.58 4.42
N ILE A 58 -2.97 2.83 3.96
CA ILE A 58 -2.03 3.27 2.93
C ILE A 58 -0.73 3.72 3.61
N GLN A 59 0.36 3.03 3.33
CA GLN A 59 1.67 3.26 3.91
C GLN A 59 2.65 3.68 2.81
N PRO A 60 2.92 4.99 2.64
CA PRO A 60 3.83 5.47 1.62
C PRO A 60 5.28 5.35 2.07
N ILE A 61 6.15 4.84 1.18
CA ILE A 61 7.60 4.80 1.36
C ILE A 61 8.20 5.85 0.43
N LEU A 62 8.87 6.85 0.96
CA LEU A 62 9.51 7.89 0.17
C LEU A 62 10.74 7.32 -0.56
N VAL A 63 10.80 7.55 -1.86
CA VAL A 63 11.93 7.14 -2.72
C VAL A 63 12.65 8.35 -3.31
N GLY A 64 11.89 9.44 -3.56
CA GLY A 64 12.38 10.69 -4.11
C GLY A 64 12.44 10.69 -5.64
N ASP A 65 13.27 9.84 -6.23
CA ASP A 65 13.45 9.73 -7.67
C ASP A 65 12.38 8.85 -8.35
N SER A 66 11.89 9.31 -9.50
CA SER A 66 10.79 8.66 -10.23
C SER A 66 11.21 7.36 -10.91
N ALA A 67 12.39 7.33 -11.53
CA ALA A 67 12.91 6.15 -12.21
C ALA A 67 13.20 5.04 -11.20
N ARG A 68 13.80 5.41 -10.07
CA ARG A 68 14.06 4.51 -8.93
C ARG A 68 12.77 3.93 -8.36
N ALA A 69 11.72 4.73 -8.18
CA ALA A 69 10.42 4.24 -7.69
C ALA A 69 9.77 3.24 -8.65
N VAL A 70 9.84 3.49 -9.96
CA VAL A 70 9.34 2.56 -11.00
C VAL A 70 10.15 1.26 -10.99
N ARG A 71 11.48 1.35 -10.93
CA ARG A 71 12.37 0.20 -10.88
C ARG A 71 12.08 -0.68 -9.67
N LEU A 72 11.96 -0.11 -8.48
CA LEU A 72 11.58 -0.82 -7.25
C LEU A 72 10.23 -1.52 -7.37
N SER A 73 9.23 -0.84 -7.96
CA SER A 73 7.90 -1.42 -8.19
C SER A 73 7.96 -2.64 -9.12
N GLN A 74 8.82 -2.61 -10.15
CA GLN A 74 9.05 -3.74 -11.05
C GLN A 74 9.74 -4.91 -10.36
N MET A 75 10.83 -4.65 -9.63
CA MET A 75 11.58 -5.66 -8.87
C MET A 75 10.70 -6.38 -7.84
N LEU A 76 9.83 -5.63 -7.15
CA LEU A 76 8.86 -6.20 -6.22
C LEU A 76 7.84 -7.09 -6.94
N ARG A 77 7.37 -6.66 -8.12
CA ARG A 77 6.43 -7.47 -8.93
C ARG A 77 7.05 -8.79 -9.38
N GLU A 78 8.31 -8.80 -9.78
CA GLU A 78 9.07 -10.01 -10.13
C GLU A 78 9.17 -10.99 -8.97
N ARG A 79 9.11 -10.49 -7.72
CA ARG A 79 9.07 -11.27 -6.48
C ARG A 79 7.64 -11.61 -6.01
N GLY A 80 6.63 -11.37 -6.87
CA GLY A 80 5.23 -11.66 -6.56
C GLY A 80 4.55 -10.63 -5.64
N VAL A 81 5.16 -9.48 -5.42
CA VAL A 81 4.63 -8.43 -4.54
C VAL A 81 4.22 -7.20 -5.37
N MET A 82 2.93 -6.87 -5.37
CA MET A 82 2.39 -5.76 -6.14
C MET A 82 2.32 -4.48 -5.31
N VAL A 83 3.25 -3.55 -5.57
CA VAL A 83 3.29 -2.22 -4.96
C VAL A 83 3.34 -1.15 -6.04
N SER A 84 2.49 -0.13 -5.91
CA SER A 84 2.39 0.95 -6.91
C SER A 84 3.44 2.03 -6.68
N ALA A 85 4.16 2.42 -7.76
CA ALA A 85 4.98 3.62 -7.78
C ALA A 85 4.09 4.85 -8.07
N ILE A 86 4.11 5.83 -7.20
CA ILE A 86 3.44 7.12 -7.34
C ILE A 86 4.50 8.17 -7.66
N ARG A 87 4.31 8.86 -8.77
CA ARG A 87 5.28 9.81 -9.34
C ARG A 87 4.58 11.04 -9.92
N PRO A 88 5.29 12.10 -10.28
CA PRO A 88 4.71 13.23 -11.02
C PRO A 88 3.93 12.81 -12.28
N PRO A 89 2.80 13.46 -12.61
CA PRO A 89 2.27 14.68 -12.00
C PRO A 89 1.42 14.45 -10.74
N THR A 90 1.18 13.20 -10.31
CA THR A 90 0.33 12.88 -9.14
C THR A 90 0.92 13.41 -7.82
N VAL A 91 2.24 13.53 -7.75
CA VAL A 91 2.99 14.09 -6.63
C VAL A 91 4.03 15.08 -7.15
N PRO A 92 4.54 16.03 -6.33
CA PRO A 92 5.60 16.94 -6.74
C PRO A 92 6.88 16.23 -7.20
N ALA A 93 7.67 16.89 -8.04
CA ALA A 93 8.99 16.40 -8.42
C ALA A 93 9.88 16.17 -7.19
N GLY A 94 10.67 15.12 -7.19
CA GLY A 94 11.52 14.74 -6.06
C GLY A 94 10.79 14.06 -4.88
N SER A 95 9.48 13.82 -5.01
CA SER A 95 8.68 13.17 -3.97
C SER A 95 8.00 11.87 -4.42
N ALA A 96 8.61 11.18 -5.40
CA ALA A 96 8.16 9.87 -5.83
C ALA A 96 8.22 8.87 -4.67
N ARG A 97 7.25 7.98 -4.62
CA ARG A 97 7.06 7.06 -3.50
C ARG A 97 6.49 5.73 -3.95
N LEU A 98 6.72 4.69 -3.17
CA LEU A 98 5.95 3.45 -3.25
C LEU A 98 4.71 3.56 -2.37
N ARG A 99 3.56 3.12 -2.87
CA ARG A 99 2.32 3.08 -2.11
C ARG A 99 1.98 1.63 -1.73
N VAL A 100 2.33 1.25 -0.52
CA VAL A 100 1.87 0.00 0.08
C VAL A 100 0.44 0.21 0.55
N THR A 101 -0.44 -0.76 0.27
CA THR A 101 -1.83 -0.74 0.75
C THR A 101 -2.12 -2.05 1.45
N LEU A 102 -2.41 -1.98 2.74
CA LEU A 102 -2.75 -3.11 3.57
C LEU A 102 -4.27 -3.27 3.67
N SER A 103 -4.73 -4.48 3.91
CA SER A 103 -6.13 -4.77 4.20
C SER A 103 -6.24 -5.86 5.26
N ALA A 104 -7.40 -5.99 5.90
CA ALA A 104 -7.65 -7.05 6.87
C ALA A 104 -7.71 -8.46 6.25
N ALA A 105 -7.62 -8.58 4.92
CA ALA A 105 -7.49 -9.85 4.23
C ALA A 105 -6.04 -10.36 4.16
N HIS A 106 -5.06 -9.49 4.44
CA HIS A 106 -3.66 -9.90 4.50
C HIS A 106 -3.35 -10.61 5.82
N SER A 107 -2.40 -11.54 5.77
CA SER A 107 -1.83 -12.19 6.94
C SER A 107 -0.53 -11.51 7.38
N GLU A 108 -0.12 -11.76 8.62
CA GLU A 108 1.19 -11.32 9.15
C GLU A 108 2.36 -11.90 8.33
N ALA A 109 2.23 -13.14 7.84
CA ALA A 109 3.23 -13.76 6.97
C ALA A 109 3.39 -13.02 5.62
N GLN A 110 2.29 -12.50 5.05
CA GLN A 110 2.35 -11.70 3.84
C GLN A 110 3.02 -10.35 4.08
N VAL A 111 2.85 -9.75 5.25
CA VAL A 111 3.57 -8.52 5.63
C VAL A 111 5.06 -8.79 5.79
N GLN A 112 5.46 -9.94 6.38
CA GLN A 112 6.86 -10.34 6.46
C GLN A 112 7.49 -10.57 5.08
N LEU A 113 6.77 -11.24 4.18
CA LEU A 113 7.21 -11.43 2.79
C LEU A 113 7.41 -10.10 2.06
N LEU A 114 6.50 -9.14 2.24
CA LEU A 114 6.64 -7.80 1.71
C LEU A 114 7.89 -7.09 2.26
N LEU A 115 8.13 -7.16 3.58
CA LEU A 115 9.28 -6.53 4.21
C LEU A 115 10.60 -7.15 3.73
N SER A 116 10.67 -8.48 3.59
CA SER A 116 11.84 -9.16 3.02
C SER A 116 12.10 -8.72 1.59
N ALA A 117 11.07 -8.73 0.75
CA ALA A 117 11.19 -8.29 -0.64
C ALA A 117 11.62 -6.82 -0.77
N LEU A 118 11.13 -5.94 0.11
CA LEU A 118 11.56 -4.54 0.17
C LEU A 118 13.02 -4.42 0.56
N ALA A 119 13.49 -5.13 1.59
CA ALA A 119 14.88 -5.13 2.02
C ALA A 119 15.81 -5.54 0.87
N ASP A 120 15.49 -6.65 0.20
CA ASP A 120 16.28 -7.16 -0.93
C ASP A 120 16.33 -6.15 -2.09
N CYS A 121 15.17 -5.63 -2.51
CA CYS A 121 15.08 -4.68 -3.63
C CYS A 121 15.83 -3.37 -3.34
N PHE A 122 15.72 -2.83 -2.13
CA PHE A 122 16.43 -1.60 -1.77
C PHE A 122 17.94 -1.82 -1.67
N SER A 123 18.38 -2.97 -1.15
CA SER A 123 19.79 -3.36 -1.08
C SER A 123 20.40 -3.53 -2.48
N GLU A 124 19.73 -4.25 -3.38
CA GLU A 124 20.17 -4.45 -4.75
C GLU A 124 20.31 -3.12 -5.50
N LEU A 125 19.30 -2.23 -5.34
CA LEU A 125 19.30 -0.93 -6.02
C LEU A 125 20.36 0.03 -5.47
N GLN A 126 20.84 -0.16 -4.23
CA GLN A 126 21.96 0.59 -3.67
C GLN A 126 23.31 0.05 -4.16
N ALA A 127 23.39 -1.23 -4.49
CA ALA A 127 24.61 -1.87 -5.01
C ALA A 127 24.81 -1.62 -6.53
N GLU A 128 23.77 -1.22 -7.27
CA GLU A 128 23.90 -0.83 -8.67
C GLU A 128 24.69 0.50 -8.77
N PRO A 129 25.85 0.54 -9.47
CA PRO A 129 26.62 1.77 -9.64
C PRO A 129 25.74 2.80 -10.37
N SER A 130 25.71 4.02 -9.83
CA SER A 130 25.01 5.17 -10.43
C SER A 130 25.62 5.42 -11.82
N HIS A 131 24.93 4.96 -12.86
CA HIS A 131 25.32 5.37 -14.21
C HIS A 131 24.91 6.85 -14.35
N ALA A 132 25.91 7.71 -14.19
CA ALA A 132 25.83 9.14 -14.47
C ALA A 132 25.73 9.36 -16.00
#